data_3d9f8f56925e84882c40402137117a66
#
_entry.id   3d9f8f56925e84882c40402137117a66
#
_cell.length_a   1.000
_cell.length_b   1.000
_cell.length_c   1.000
_cell.angle_alpha   90.00
_cell.angle_beta   90.00
_cell.angle_gamma   90.00
#
_symmetry.space_group_name_H-M   'P 1'
#
loop_
_entity.id
_entity.type
_entity.pdbx_description
1 polymer ?
#
loop_
_entity_poly.entity_id
_entity_poly.type
_entity_poly.pdbx_seq_one_letter_code
_entity_poly.pdbx_strand_id
1 'polypeptide(L)'
;MTNLSKSLRETLARKCEIKLPEIVSCDESSDGTKKWLIKVDGGSCIEMVYIPERERGTLCISSQVGCSLDCSFCATGKQGFHRDLTSAEIIGQLWLAADSFNQFLKNSPRKISNVVMMGMGEPLMNFDNVVDSMSLMLEDNAYGLSKRRVTLSTSGVLPMLDKLGDVIDVSLAISLHAPNDDLRNSLVPINKKYPISKFIDSARGYIEKMPDNHRKVTVEYTLIDKINDRSHHAKELAQLLKDLPCKINLIPFNEFEGSGYKKVTNTALNRFRDILVSEGYTVTVRTTRGDDIAAACGQLAGNVNDKTKRQKRFKDRIQDIQPVKVLDTIGL
;
A
#
# COMPACT_ATOMS: atom_id res chain seq x y z
N MET A 1 10.78 21.34 22.57
CA MET A 1 11.96 22.08 21.99
C MET A 1 12.77 22.83 23.09
N THR A 2 12.92 22.25 24.27
CA THR A 2 13.67 22.90 25.38
C THR A 2 15.18 22.94 25.16
N ASN A 3 15.71 22.13 24.26
CA ASN A 3 17.11 22.08 23.81
C ASN A 3 17.51 23.20 22.83
N LEU A 4 16.53 23.96 22.33
CA LEU A 4 16.78 25.12 21.46
C LEU A 4 16.84 26.41 22.27
N SER A 5 17.63 27.40 21.81
CA SER A 5 17.69 28.71 22.44
C SER A 5 16.32 29.40 22.43
N LYS A 6 16.06 30.30 23.39
CA LYS A 6 14.79 31.02 23.51
C LYS A 6 14.49 31.81 22.24
N SER A 7 15.49 32.53 21.70
CA SER A 7 15.34 33.34 20.48
C SER A 7 14.98 32.50 19.24
N LEU A 8 15.59 31.31 19.11
CA LEU A 8 15.26 30.40 18.00
C LEU A 8 13.83 29.84 18.13
N ARG A 9 13.41 29.48 19.36
CA ARG A 9 12.03 29.05 19.62
C ARG A 9 10.99 30.12 19.25
N GLU A 10 11.25 31.37 19.63
CA GLU A 10 10.40 32.52 19.28
C GLU A 10 10.38 32.77 17.77
N THR A 11 11.52 32.60 17.09
CA THR A 11 11.59 32.72 15.62
C THR A 11 10.79 31.60 14.94
N LEU A 12 10.95 30.37 15.37
CA LEU A 12 10.20 29.23 14.85
C LEU A 12 8.69 29.37 15.11
N ALA A 13 8.29 29.80 16.29
CA ALA A 13 6.87 30.02 16.61
C ALA A 13 6.20 31.08 15.72
N ARG A 14 6.98 32.05 15.21
CA ARG A 14 6.45 33.08 14.28
C ARG A 14 6.48 32.67 12.81
N LYS A 15 7.42 31.79 12.42
CA LYS A 15 7.68 31.47 11.01
C LYS A 15 7.22 30.08 10.60
N CYS A 16 6.97 29.20 11.55
CA CYS A 16 6.61 27.80 11.31
C CYS A 16 5.30 27.46 12.04
N GLU A 17 4.53 26.63 11.40
CA GLU A 17 3.32 26.02 11.97
C GLU A 17 3.49 24.51 11.96
N ILE A 18 3.07 23.85 13.06
CA ILE A 18 2.88 22.39 13.10
C ILE A 18 1.40 22.14 12.87
N LYS A 19 1.07 21.78 11.63
CA LYS A 19 -0.31 21.47 11.25
C LYS A 19 -0.44 19.99 11.00
N LEU A 20 -1.35 19.35 11.72
CA LEU A 20 -1.70 17.95 11.54
C LEU A 20 -2.93 17.83 10.64
N PRO A 21 -3.04 16.75 9.87
CA PRO A 21 -4.30 16.41 9.21
C PRO A 21 -5.42 16.24 10.23
N GLU A 22 -6.65 16.54 9.84
CA GLU A 22 -7.84 16.43 10.68
C GLU A 22 -8.43 15.02 10.59
N ILE A 23 -8.70 14.36 11.72
CA ILE A 23 -9.44 13.09 11.74
C ILE A 23 -10.92 13.39 11.49
N VAL A 24 -11.47 12.87 10.40
CA VAL A 24 -12.89 12.98 10.03
C VAL A 24 -13.69 11.86 10.68
N SER A 25 -13.20 10.62 10.60
CA SER A 25 -13.79 9.45 11.25
C SER A 25 -12.73 8.41 11.60
N CYS A 26 -13.10 7.54 12.53
CA CYS A 26 -12.31 6.36 12.88
C CYS A 26 -13.27 5.17 13.05
N ASP A 27 -13.11 4.18 12.18
CA ASP A 27 -13.87 2.93 12.22
C ASP A 27 -13.00 1.84 12.87
N GLU A 28 -13.60 1.01 13.72
CA GLU A 28 -12.92 -0.12 14.35
C GLU A 28 -13.61 -1.44 14.00
N SER A 29 -12.86 -2.35 13.44
CA SER A 29 -13.28 -3.70 13.08
C SER A 29 -13.36 -4.60 14.32
N SER A 30 -14.17 -5.64 14.23
CA SER A 30 -14.24 -6.70 15.24
C SER A 30 -12.91 -7.41 15.52
N ASP A 31 -11.96 -7.37 14.59
CA ASP A 31 -10.61 -7.94 14.74
C ASP A 31 -9.58 -6.95 15.32
N GLY A 32 -10.04 -5.75 15.73
CA GLY A 32 -9.23 -4.68 16.30
C GLY A 32 -8.49 -3.81 15.26
N THR A 33 -8.70 -4.06 13.97
CA THR A 33 -8.20 -3.17 12.91
C THR A 33 -8.91 -1.82 13.00
N LYS A 34 -8.14 -0.72 12.90
CA LYS A 34 -8.68 0.63 12.88
C LYS A 34 -8.41 1.30 11.56
N LYS A 35 -9.42 1.94 11.00
CA LYS A 35 -9.32 2.76 9.80
C LYS A 35 -9.71 4.19 10.11
N TRP A 36 -8.84 5.13 9.79
CA TRP A 36 -9.12 6.56 9.91
C TRP A 36 -9.31 7.15 8.51
N LEU A 37 -10.34 7.97 8.40
CA LEU A 37 -10.50 8.93 7.32
C LEU A 37 -9.92 10.26 7.78
N ILE A 38 -8.93 10.78 7.07
CA ILE A 38 -8.17 11.98 7.44
C ILE A 38 -8.32 13.02 6.34
N LYS A 39 -8.68 14.24 6.74
CA LYS A 39 -8.75 15.38 5.85
C LYS A 39 -7.37 16.03 5.73
N VAL A 40 -6.93 16.21 4.51
CA VAL A 40 -5.67 16.84 4.14
C VAL A 40 -5.90 18.21 3.51
N ASP A 41 -4.83 18.96 3.28
CA ASP A 41 -4.95 20.27 2.66
C ASP A 41 -5.68 20.21 1.30
N GLY A 42 -6.47 21.25 1.01
CA GLY A 42 -7.33 21.28 -0.18
C GLY A 42 -8.65 20.52 -0.07
N GLY A 43 -9.00 20.02 1.14
CA GLY A 43 -10.31 19.45 1.45
C GLY A 43 -10.54 18.01 1.00
N SER A 44 -9.56 17.37 0.38
CA SER A 44 -9.60 15.94 0.08
C SER A 44 -9.37 15.11 1.34
N CYS A 45 -9.88 13.86 1.33
CA CYS A 45 -9.64 12.91 2.41
C CYS A 45 -8.86 11.70 1.92
N ILE A 46 -7.99 11.20 2.78
CA ILE A 46 -7.23 9.96 2.59
C ILE A 46 -7.55 8.97 3.72
N GLU A 47 -7.23 7.72 3.52
CA GLU A 47 -7.39 6.70 4.56
C GLU A 47 -6.03 6.16 5.02
N MET A 48 -5.94 5.82 6.30
CA MET A 48 -4.86 5.03 6.89
C MET A 48 -5.44 3.91 7.73
N VAL A 49 -4.69 2.81 7.90
CA VAL A 49 -5.16 1.60 8.59
C VAL A 49 -4.12 1.12 9.59
N TYR A 50 -4.54 0.89 10.82
CA TYR A 50 -3.76 0.16 11.82
C TYR A 50 -4.23 -1.28 11.91
N ILE A 51 -3.29 -2.21 11.80
CA ILE A 51 -3.52 -3.65 11.86
C ILE A 51 -2.82 -4.19 13.10
N PRO A 52 -3.57 -4.65 14.13
CA PRO A 52 -3.00 -5.24 15.33
C PRO A 52 -2.45 -6.64 15.04
N GLU A 53 -1.29 -6.96 15.62
CA GLU A 53 -0.67 -8.28 15.57
C GLU A 53 -0.13 -8.64 16.96
N ARG A 54 -0.87 -9.40 17.75
CA ARG A 54 -0.46 -9.78 19.14
C ARG A 54 0.12 -8.58 19.91
N GLU A 55 1.46 -8.54 20.07
CA GLU A 55 2.19 -7.44 20.76
C GLU A 55 2.72 -6.36 19.79
N ARG A 56 2.41 -6.46 18.51
CA ARG A 56 2.87 -5.55 17.44
C ARG A 56 1.68 -4.88 16.79
N GLY A 57 1.96 -3.80 16.05
CA GLY A 57 0.99 -3.20 15.19
C GLY A 57 1.64 -2.63 13.95
N THR A 58 1.00 -2.82 12.82
CA THR A 58 1.43 -2.30 11.52
C THR A 58 0.50 -1.15 11.13
N LEU A 59 1.08 0.01 10.87
CA LEU A 59 0.36 1.15 10.32
C LEU A 59 0.58 1.21 8.81
N CYS A 60 -0.51 1.13 8.06
CA CYS A 60 -0.55 1.31 6.60
C CYS A 60 -0.91 2.76 6.31
N ILE A 61 -0.01 3.50 5.65
CA ILE A 61 -0.17 4.93 5.37
C ILE A 61 -0.19 5.22 3.88
N SER A 62 -0.83 6.35 3.54
CA SER A 62 -1.03 6.84 2.18
C SER A 62 0.07 7.81 1.77
N SER A 63 0.40 7.83 0.46
CA SER A 63 1.40 8.71 -0.15
C SER A 63 0.82 9.73 -1.13
N GLN A 64 -0.42 9.52 -1.59
CA GLN A 64 -1.10 10.39 -2.55
C GLN A 64 -2.58 10.54 -2.17
N VAL A 65 -3.20 11.61 -2.65
CA VAL A 65 -4.67 11.75 -2.68
C VAL A 65 -5.18 11.06 -3.93
N GLY A 66 -5.74 9.86 -3.76
CA GLY A 66 -6.00 8.92 -4.84
C GLY A 66 -4.73 8.16 -5.26
N CYS A 67 -4.64 7.74 -6.52
CA CYS A 67 -3.46 7.07 -7.04
C CYS A 67 -3.20 7.49 -8.49
N SER A 68 -1.94 7.80 -8.81
CA SER A 68 -1.52 8.11 -10.17
C SER A 68 -1.56 6.90 -11.11
N LEU A 69 -1.51 5.67 -10.54
CA LEU A 69 -1.65 4.42 -11.29
C LEU A 69 -3.10 3.95 -11.33
N ASP A 70 -3.46 3.16 -12.37
CA ASP A 70 -4.80 2.62 -12.61
C ASP A 70 -4.80 1.08 -12.54
N CYS A 71 -4.32 0.51 -11.43
CA CYS A 71 -4.38 -0.94 -11.23
C CYS A 71 -5.84 -1.41 -11.21
N SER A 72 -6.14 -2.46 -12.00
CA SER A 72 -7.53 -2.87 -12.26
C SER A 72 -8.25 -3.41 -11.02
N PHE A 73 -7.51 -3.99 -10.09
CA PHE A 73 -7.99 -4.63 -8.85
C PHE A 73 -7.93 -3.70 -7.62
N CYS A 74 -7.68 -2.39 -7.79
CA CYS A 74 -7.49 -1.46 -6.67
C CYS A 74 -8.54 -0.34 -6.68
N ALA A 75 -9.33 -0.22 -5.61
CA ALA A 75 -10.34 0.82 -5.45
C ALA A 75 -9.73 2.23 -5.50
N THR A 76 -8.58 2.44 -4.85
CA THR A 76 -7.84 3.73 -4.91
C THR A 76 -7.48 4.11 -6.34
N GLY A 77 -7.05 3.13 -7.16
CA GLY A 77 -6.76 3.36 -8.58
C GLY A 77 -7.99 3.82 -9.37
N LYS A 78 -9.19 3.34 -9.01
CA LYS A 78 -10.46 3.71 -9.65
C LYS A 78 -10.96 5.09 -9.24
N GLN A 79 -10.53 5.61 -8.09
CA GLN A 79 -10.85 6.97 -7.66
C GLN A 79 -10.08 8.06 -8.43
N GLY A 80 -9.04 7.67 -9.18
CA GLY A 80 -8.20 8.61 -9.89
C GLY A 80 -7.15 9.28 -9.01
N PHE A 81 -6.65 10.43 -9.43
CA PHE A 81 -5.53 11.13 -8.78
C PHE A 81 -5.80 12.62 -8.67
N HIS A 82 -5.48 13.19 -7.53
CA HIS A 82 -5.56 14.63 -7.28
C HIS A 82 -4.17 15.25 -7.16
N ARG A 83 -3.38 14.85 -6.17
CA ARG A 83 -2.03 15.35 -5.89
C ARG A 83 -1.23 14.40 -5.01
N ASP A 84 0.06 14.66 -4.94
CA ASP A 84 0.94 14.05 -3.96
C ASP A 84 0.66 14.62 -2.56
N LEU A 85 0.91 13.81 -1.53
CA LEU A 85 0.94 14.27 -0.15
C LEU A 85 2.30 14.91 0.15
N THR A 86 2.31 15.94 0.96
CA THR A 86 3.55 16.51 1.50
C THR A 86 4.17 15.60 2.55
N SER A 87 5.47 15.75 2.82
CA SER A 87 6.16 15.01 3.90
C SER A 87 5.43 15.19 5.24
N ALA A 88 4.91 16.38 5.52
CA ALA A 88 4.14 16.67 6.74
C ALA A 88 2.81 15.89 6.81
N GLU A 89 2.09 15.76 5.69
CA GLU A 89 0.85 14.98 5.62
C GLU A 89 1.12 13.47 5.73
N ILE A 90 2.24 12.98 5.19
CA ILE A 90 2.63 11.59 5.29
C ILE A 90 3.02 11.24 6.73
N ILE A 91 3.94 12.00 7.34
CA ILE A 91 4.38 11.74 8.72
C ILE A 91 3.28 12.03 9.74
N GLY A 92 2.38 12.97 9.43
CA GLY A 92 1.22 13.31 10.23
C GLY A 92 0.28 12.12 10.46
N GLN A 93 0.17 11.19 9.51
CA GLN A 93 -0.59 9.95 9.67
C GLN A 93 -0.02 9.09 10.80
N LEU A 94 1.31 8.91 10.83
CA LEU A 94 1.97 8.17 11.90
C LEU A 94 1.81 8.88 13.25
N TRP A 95 1.93 10.21 13.25
CA TRP A 95 1.77 10.99 14.48
C TRP A 95 0.35 10.84 15.05
N LEU A 96 -0.70 11.04 14.23
CA LEU A 96 -2.09 10.91 14.64
C LEU A 96 -2.43 9.52 15.18
N ALA A 97 -1.96 8.48 14.49
CA ALA A 97 -2.18 7.11 14.95
C ALA A 97 -1.44 6.83 16.28
N ALA A 98 -0.19 7.28 16.42
CA ALA A 98 0.59 7.11 17.66
C ALA A 98 -0.05 7.87 18.84
N ASP A 99 -0.54 9.09 18.61
CA ASP A 99 -1.23 9.91 19.60
C ASP A 99 -2.54 9.26 20.05
N SER A 100 -3.34 8.72 19.13
CA SER A 100 -4.58 8.00 19.44
C SER A 100 -4.39 6.77 20.33
N PHE A 101 -3.18 6.21 20.35
CA PHE A 101 -2.78 5.11 21.25
C PHE A 101 -2.05 5.60 22.50
N ASN A 102 -1.97 6.90 22.75
CA ASN A 102 -1.17 7.50 23.83
C ASN A 102 0.30 7.06 23.81
N GLN A 103 0.86 6.73 22.62
CA GLN A 103 2.21 6.16 22.49
C GLN A 103 3.31 7.14 22.90
N PHE A 104 3.04 8.44 22.94
CA PHE A 104 3.97 9.49 23.37
C PHE A 104 4.01 9.70 24.88
N LEU A 105 3.10 9.09 25.65
CA LEU A 105 3.13 9.18 27.10
C LEU A 105 4.25 8.32 27.67
N LYS A 106 4.85 8.78 28.77
CA LYS A 106 5.91 8.05 29.48
C LYS A 106 5.42 6.66 29.91
N ASN A 107 6.16 5.62 29.60
CA ASN A 107 5.88 4.21 29.89
C ASN A 107 4.68 3.61 29.09
N SER A 108 4.15 4.30 28.09
CA SER A 108 3.16 3.70 27.20
C SER A 108 3.80 2.64 26.30
N PRO A 109 3.12 1.51 26.07
CA PRO A 109 3.60 0.48 25.17
C PRO A 109 3.60 1.01 23.72
N ARG A 110 4.63 0.62 22.95
CA ARG A 110 4.73 0.96 21.54
C ARG A 110 3.75 0.12 20.72
N LYS A 111 2.56 0.67 20.44
CA LYS A 111 1.52 0.00 19.64
C LYS A 111 1.90 -0.09 18.15
N ILE A 112 2.41 0.99 17.57
CA ILE A 112 2.86 1.02 16.19
C ILE A 112 4.35 0.63 16.15
N SER A 113 4.61 -0.57 15.71
CA SER A 113 5.97 -1.11 15.59
C SER A 113 6.47 -1.19 14.15
N ASN A 114 5.57 -1.19 13.18
CA ASN A 114 5.86 -1.25 11.75
C ASN A 114 5.07 -0.18 11.00
N VAL A 115 5.66 0.38 9.95
CA VAL A 115 4.97 1.28 9.02
C VAL A 115 5.16 0.76 7.61
N VAL A 116 4.08 0.69 6.84
CA VAL A 116 4.09 0.26 5.44
C VAL A 116 3.47 1.33 4.55
N MET A 117 4.17 1.70 3.49
CA MET A 117 3.69 2.62 2.45
C MET A 117 2.84 1.83 1.44
N MET A 118 1.67 1.32 1.90
CA MET A 118 0.77 0.45 1.13
C MET A 118 -0.68 0.97 1.14
N GLY A 119 -0.88 2.21 1.57
CA GLY A 119 -2.16 2.89 1.54
C GLY A 119 -2.49 3.45 0.15
N MET A 120 -3.11 4.62 0.10
CA MET A 120 -3.47 5.28 -1.15
C MET A 120 -2.23 5.86 -1.83
N GLY A 121 -2.08 5.58 -3.15
CA GLY A 121 -1.03 6.14 -3.99
C GLY A 121 0.12 5.18 -4.30
N GLU A 122 0.95 5.60 -5.26
CA GLU A 122 2.24 4.96 -5.59
C GLU A 122 3.37 5.78 -4.95
N PRO A 123 4.06 5.25 -3.92
CA PRO A 123 5.06 6.01 -3.18
C PRO A 123 6.19 6.57 -4.04
N LEU A 124 6.67 5.82 -5.03
CA LEU A 124 7.76 6.26 -5.89
C LEU A 124 7.37 7.35 -6.90
N MET A 125 6.07 7.63 -7.09
CA MET A 125 5.62 8.81 -7.83
C MET A 125 5.67 10.09 -6.98
N ASN A 126 5.74 9.95 -5.64
CA ASN A 126 5.92 11.03 -4.67
C ASN A 126 7.28 10.89 -3.94
N PHE A 127 8.34 10.66 -4.69
CA PHE A 127 9.62 10.17 -4.20
C PHE A 127 10.21 10.99 -3.05
N ASP A 128 10.40 12.30 -3.26
CA ASP A 128 11.12 13.14 -2.30
C ASP A 128 10.36 13.24 -0.96
N ASN A 129 9.04 13.50 -0.98
CA ASN A 129 8.23 13.55 0.24
C ASN A 129 8.18 12.21 0.98
N VAL A 130 8.16 11.10 0.25
CA VAL A 130 8.16 9.75 0.83
C VAL A 130 9.51 9.43 1.49
N VAL A 131 10.63 9.75 0.82
CA VAL A 131 11.99 9.54 1.37
C VAL A 131 12.18 10.39 2.63
N ASP A 132 11.81 11.68 2.61
CA ASP A 132 11.87 12.56 3.78
C ASP A 132 11.08 12.00 4.97
N SER A 133 9.84 11.55 4.70
CA SER A 133 8.98 10.99 5.74
C SER A 133 9.54 9.68 6.31
N MET A 134 10.08 8.79 5.47
CA MET A 134 10.72 7.56 5.94
C MET A 134 12.00 7.86 6.74
N SER A 135 12.78 8.87 6.33
CA SER A 135 13.96 9.30 7.08
C SER A 135 13.59 9.76 8.49
N LEU A 136 12.50 10.52 8.64
CA LEU A 136 11.96 10.89 9.97
C LEU A 136 11.49 9.68 10.77
N MET A 137 10.94 8.65 10.12
CA MET A 137 10.55 7.41 10.80
C MET A 137 11.75 6.65 11.36
N LEU A 138 12.89 6.70 10.66
CA LEU A 138 14.12 6.03 11.07
C LEU A 138 14.92 6.84 12.10
N GLU A 139 14.78 8.18 12.13
CA GLU A 139 15.56 9.10 12.98
C GLU A 139 15.35 8.79 14.46
N ASP A 140 16.47 8.51 15.18
CA ASP A 140 16.46 8.14 16.59
C ASP A 140 15.86 9.22 17.51
N ASN A 141 16.05 10.50 17.16
CA ASN A 141 15.47 11.63 17.88
C ASN A 141 14.02 11.91 17.55
N ALA A 142 13.43 11.15 16.60
CA ALA A 142 12.02 11.24 16.21
C ALA A 142 11.27 9.95 16.58
N TYR A 143 11.09 9.03 15.61
CA TYR A 143 10.32 7.80 15.84
C TYR A 143 11.22 6.60 16.16
N GLY A 144 12.48 6.59 15.76
CA GLY A 144 13.45 5.51 16.01
C GLY A 144 12.96 4.14 15.56
N LEU A 145 12.27 4.07 14.40
CA LEU A 145 11.89 2.80 13.81
C LEU A 145 13.12 2.15 13.15
N SER A 146 13.27 0.87 13.35
CA SER A 146 14.30 0.12 12.66
C SER A 146 13.98 0.06 11.15
N LYS A 147 15.02 0.14 10.31
CA LYS A 147 14.92 0.05 8.85
C LYS A 147 14.19 -1.20 8.32
N ARG A 148 14.16 -2.29 9.10
CA ARG A 148 13.37 -3.49 8.80
C ARG A 148 11.89 -3.35 9.15
N ARG A 149 11.51 -2.27 9.84
CA ARG A 149 10.15 -1.97 10.30
C ARG A 149 9.44 -0.90 9.46
N VAL A 150 10.18 -0.25 8.58
CA VAL A 150 9.64 0.68 7.58
C VAL A 150 9.71 -0.02 6.23
N THR A 151 8.58 -0.14 5.54
CA THR A 151 8.48 -0.82 4.24
C THR A 151 7.95 0.13 3.19
N LEU A 152 8.72 0.32 2.12
CA LEU A 152 8.23 0.93 0.89
C LEU A 152 7.67 -0.16 -0.02
N SER A 153 6.45 0.04 -0.55
CA SER A 153 5.87 -0.80 -1.58
C SER A 153 5.76 -0.03 -2.89
N THR A 154 6.04 -0.68 -4.01
CA THR A 154 5.94 -0.04 -5.33
C THR A 154 5.41 -1.00 -6.39
N SER A 155 4.68 -0.44 -7.34
CA SER A 155 4.24 -1.14 -8.55
C SER A 155 5.26 -1.05 -9.71
N GLY A 156 6.44 -0.44 -9.48
CA GLY A 156 7.55 -0.46 -10.43
C GLY A 156 7.77 0.84 -11.19
N VAL A 157 7.93 1.96 -10.50
CA VAL A 157 8.46 3.22 -11.08
C VAL A 157 9.99 3.14 -11.10
N LEU A 158 10.55 2.45 -12.13
CA LEU A 158 11.94 2.00 -12.13
C LEU A 158 12.98 3.11 -11.92
N PRO A 159 12.91 4.30 -12.57
CA PRO A 159 13.93 5.34 -12.34
C PRO A 159 14.03 5.78 -10.87
N MET A 160 12.91 5.73 -10.16
CA MET A 160 12.88 6.09 -8.74
C MET A 160 13.27 4.91 -7.85
N LEU A 161 12.96 3.68 -8.26
CA LEU A 161 13.41 2.48 -7.56
C LEU A 161 14.94 2.34 -7.62
N ASP A 162 15.54 2.59 -8.78
CA ASP A 162 17.00 2.55 -8.96
C ASP A 162 17.71 3.60 -8.08
N LYS A 163 17.10 4.80 -7.95
CA LYS A 163 17.59 5.89 -7.08
C LYS A 163 17.39 5.58 -5.59
N LEU A 164 16.36 4.82 -5.22
CA LEU A 164 15.98 4.60 -3.83
C LEU A 164 17.11 3.98 -3.00
N GLY A 165 17.82 3.01 -3.54
CA GLY A 165 18.92 2.33 -2.85
C GLY A 165 20.13 3.21 -2.55
N ASP A 166 20.25 4.37 -3.21
CA ASP A 166 21.33 5.32 -2.98
C ASP A 166 21.00 6.31 -1.84
N VAL A 167 19.73 6.45 -1.47
CA VAL A 167 19.27 7.48 -0.54
C VAL A 167 18.72 6.94 0.78
N ILE A 168 18.15 5.72 0.81
CA ILE A 168 17.58 5.17 2.03
C ILE A 168 17.62 3.65 2.07
N ASP A 169 17.90 3.08 3.25
CA ASP A 169 17.84 1.65 3.53
C ASP A 169 16.57 1.31 4.32
N VAL A 170 15.55 0.80 3.62
CA VAL A 170 14.28 0.33 4.21
C VAL A 170 13.91 -1.04 3.64
N SER A 171 12.88 -1.69 4.17
CA SER A 171 12.34 -2.91 3.56
C SER A 171 11.64 -2.58 2.24
N LEU A 172 11.89 -3.39 1.20
CA LEU A 172 11.25 -3.24 -0.11
C LEU A 172 10.18 -4.31 -0.31
N ALA A 173 8.99 -3.87 -0.71
CA ALA A 173 7.94 -4.72 -1.26
C ALA A 173 7.68 -4.34 -2.72
N ILE A 174 7.50 -5.34 -3.58
CA ILE A 174 7.16 -5.13 -4.99
C ILE A 174 5.77 -5.69 -5.28
N SER A 175 4.90 -4.85 -5.81
CA SER A 175 3.55 -5.20 -6.25
C SER A 175 3.60 -5.84 -7.63
N LEU A 176 3.86 -7.16 -7.68
CA LEU A 176 4.07 -7.90 -8.93
C LEU A 176 2.74 -8.35 -9.56
N HIS A 177 1.93 -9.09 -8.82
CA HIS A 177 0.55 -9.53 -9.11
C HIS A 177 0.33 -10.38 -10.37
N ALA A 178 1.36 -10.63 -11.17
CA ALA A 178 1.33 -11.50 -12.34
C ALA A 178 2.69 -12.13 -12.62
N PRO A 179 2.74 -13.34 -13.21
CA PRO A 179 4.00 -14.00 -13.52
C PRO A 179 4.57 -13.66 -14.90
N ASN A 180 3.79 -12.97 -15.77
CA ASN A 180 4.17 -12.59 -17.11
C ASN A 180 3.64 -11.20 -17.49
N ASP A 181 4.22 -10.61 -18.55
CA ASP A 181 3.90 -9.24 -18.95
C ASP A 181 2.48 -9.08 -19.49
N ASP A 182 1.93 -10.07 -20.21
CA ASP A 182 0.60 -9.99 -20.80
C ASP A 182 -0.47 -9.81 -19.69
N LEU A 183 -0.39 -10.67 -18.69
CA LEU A 183 -1.29 -10.60 -17.55
C LEU A 183 -1.04 -9.34 -16.71
N ARG A 184 0.24 -8.99 -16.49
CA ARG A 184 0.58 -7.80 -15.70
C ARG A 184 0.17 -6.50 -16.40
N ASN A 185 0.26 -6.43 -17.73
CA ASN A 185 -0.21 -5.28 -18.52
C ASN A 185 -1.70 -4.99 -18.32
N SER A 186 -2.50 -6.02 -18.08
CA SER A 186 -3.94 -5.89 -17.82
C SER A 186 -4.25 -5.52 -16.37
N LEU A 187 -3.48 -6.03 -15.40
CA LEU A 187 -3.70 -5.82 -13.97
C LEU A 187 -3.02 -4.55 -13.45
N VAL A 188 -1.81 -4.27 -13.90
CA VAL A 188 -0.92 -3.19 -13.43
C VAL A 188 -0.37 -2.42 -14.64
N PRO A 189 -1.10 -1.43 -15.18
CA PRO A 189 -0.81 -0.80 -16.48
C PRO A 189 0.56 -0.15 -16.63
N ILE A 190 1.24 0.23 -15.54
CA ILE A 190 2.61 0.76 -15.57
C ILE A 190 3.60 -0.26 -16.17
N ASN A 191 3.26 -1.55 -16.17
CA ASN A 191 4.06 -2.60 -16.77
C ASN A 191 4.32 -2.38 -18.27
N LYS A 192 3.39 -1.76 -18.98
CA LYS A 192 3.58 -1.40 -20.41
C LYS A 192 4.79 -0.48 -20.62
N LYS A 193 5.11 0.34 -19.61
CA LYS A 193 6.28 1.23 -19.64
C LYS A 193 7.52 0.53 -19.07
N TYR A 194 7.34 -0.31 -18.05
CA TYR A 194 8.39 -0.97 -17.32
C TYR A 194 8.10 -2.47 -17.20
N PRO A 195 8.57 -3.31 -18.15
CA PRO A 195 8.33 -4.75 -18.15
C PRO A 195 8.86 -5.46 -16.92
N ILE A 196 8.28 -6.63 -16.61
CA ILE A 196 8.62 -7.43 -15.42
C ILE A 196 10.11 -7.69 -15.28
N SER A 197 10.80 -8.06 -16.38
CA SER A 197 12.24 -8.36 -16.32
C SER A 197 13.04 -7.21 -15.74
N LYS A 198 12.80 -5.99 -16.25
CA LYS A 198 13.46 -4.77 -15.75
C LYS A 198 13.06 -4.45 -14.31
N PHE A 199 11.82 -4.73 -13.93
CA PHE A 199 11.36 -4.52 -12.56
C PHE A 199 12.07 -5.45 -11.57
N ILE A 200 12.24 -6.72 -11.93
CA ILE A 200 13.00 -7.70 -11.15
C ILE A 200 14.48 -7.29 -11.03
N ASP A 201 15.09 -6.83 -12.14
CA ASP A 201 16.47 -6.36 -12.14
C ASP A 201 16.67 -5.15 -11.24
N SER A 202 15.78 -4.14 -11.30
CA SER A 202 15.82 -2.98 -10.39
C SER A 202 15.62 -3.39 -8.93
N ALA A 203 14.72 -4.33 -8.65
CA ALA A 203 14.51 -4.83 -7.29
C ALA A 203 15.73 -5.59 -6.75
N ARG A 204 16.43 -6.35 -7.61
CA ARG A 204 17.71 -7.01 -7.28
C ARG A 204 18.79 -5.96 -7.01
N GLY A 205 18.95 -4.97 -7.90
CA GLY A 205 19.90 -3.88 -7.73
C GLY A 205 19.70 -3.08 -6.44
N TYR A 206 18.43 -2.91 -6.00
CA TYR A 206 18.14 -2.31 -4.70
C TYR A 206 18.74 -3.12 -3.55
N ILE A 207 18.53 -4.46 -3.54
CA ILE A 207 19.05 -5.32 -2.46
C ILE A 207 20.57 -5.35 -2.45
N GLU A 208 21.20 -5.40 -3.63
CA GLU A 208 22.66 -5.43 -3.78
C GLU A 208 23.33 -4.18 -3.20
N LYS A 209 22.63 -3.04 -3.20
CA LYS A 209 23.09 -1.80 -2.54
C LYS A 209 22.95 -1.83 -1.01
N MET A 210 22.16 -2.76 -0.46
CA MET A 210 21.93 -2.80 0.98
C MET A 210 23.12 -3.43 1.72
N PRO A 211 23.50 -2.89 2.89
CA PRO A 211 24.63 -3.41 3.65
C PRO A 211 24.40 -4.79 4.29
N ASP A 212 23.15 -5.25 4.32
CA ASP A 212 22.73 -6.54 4.91
C ASP A 212 22.51 -7.58 3.83
N ASN A 213 23.45 -8.52 3.70
CA ASN A 213 23.44 -9.60 2.69
C ASN A 213 22.26 -10.59 2.84
N HIS A 214 21.51 -10.52 3.94
CA HIS A 214 20.31 -11.35 4.18
C HIS A 214 19.01 -10.65 3.84
N ARG A 215 19.06 -9.46 3.25
CA ARG A 215 17.87 -8.74 2.79
C ARG A 215 17.15 -9.52 1.71
N LYS A 216 15.81 -9.53 1.81
CA LYS A 216 14.92 -10.14 0.82
C LYS A 216 13.84 -9.13 0.44
N VAL A 217 13.51 -9.09 -0.83
CA VAL A 217 12.31 -8.39 -1.33
C VAL A 217 11.06 -9.14 -0.86
N THR A 218 10.01 -8.41 -0.50
CA THR A 218 8.68 -8.99 -0.36
C THR A 218 7.96 -8.87 -1.70
N VAL A 219 7.64 -9.99 -2.33
CA VAL A 219 6.85 -10.03 -3.57
C VAL A 219 5.38 -10.12 -3.18
N GLU A 220 4.64 -9.05 -3.40
CA GLU A 220 3.18 -9.01 -3.19
C GLU A 220 2.47 -9.57 -4.43
N TYR A 221 1.60 -10.55 -4.23
CA TYR A 221 0.85 -11.20 -5.30
C TYR A 221 -0.62 -11.34 -4.90
N THR A 222 -1.46 -10.46 -5.43
CA THR A 222 -2.91 -10.52 -5.24
C THR A 222 -3.48 -11.62 -6.10
N LEU A 223 -4.06 -12.65 -5.45
CA LEU A 223 -4.72 -13.77 -6.12
C LEU A 223 -6.17 -13.44 -6.44
N ILE A 224 -6.52 -13.48 -7.72
CA ILE A 224 -7.83 -13.17 -8.27
C ILE A 224 -8.38 -14.43 -8.93
N ASP A 225 -9.61 -14.83 -8.55
CA ASP A 225 -10.25 -16.05 -9.06
C ASP A 225 -10.27 -16.09 -10.59
N LYS A 226 -9.79 -17.20 -11.16
CA LYS A 226 -9.74 -17.50 -12.61
C LYS A 226 -8.92 -16.53 -13.46
N ILE A 227 -8.23 -15.58 -12.87
CA ILE A 227 -7.39 -14.60 -13.57
C ILE A 227 -5.92 -14.99 -13.49
N ASN A 228 -5.34 -15.04 -12.27
CA ASN A 228 -3.92 -15.27 -12.04
C ASN A 228 -3.63 -16.38 -11.02
N ASP A 229 -4.61 -17.22 -10.70
CA ASP A 229 -4.62 -18.22 -9.63
C ASP A 229 -4.35 -19.68 -10.10
N ARG A 230 -4.01 -19.85 -11.40
CA ARG A 230 -3.80 -21.18 -12.00
C ARG A 230 -2.46 -21.78 -11.59
N SER A 231 -2.37 -23.12 -11.58
CA SER A 231 -1.13 -23.83 -11.24
C SER A 231 0.05 -23.48 -12.14
N HIS A 232 -0.17 -23.20 -13.43
CA HIS A 232 0.88 -22.77 -14.32
C HIS A 232 1.39 -21.37 -13.96
N HIS A 233 0.52 -20.44 -13.52
CA HIS A 233 0.94 -19.11 -13.04
C HIS A 233 1.87 -19.23 -11.81
N ALA A 234 1.62 -20.18 -10.89
CA ALA A 234 2.50 -20.40 -9.75
C ALA A 234 3.89 -20.90 -10.19
N LYS A 235 3.95 -21.81 -11.17
CA LYS A 235 5.21 -22.31 -11.74
C LYS A 235 5.96 -21.23 -12.51
N GLU A 236 5.27 -20.45 -13.34
CA GLU A 236 5.85 -19.28 -14.02
C GLU A 236 6.42 -18.27 -13.03
N LEU A 237 5.68 -17.99 -11.95
CA LEU A 237 6.12 -17.09 -10.89
C LEU A 237 7.39 -17.61 -10.19
N ALA A 238 7.44 -18.91 -9.88
CA ALA A 238 8.61 -19.52 -9.29
C ALA A 238 9.83 -19.40 -10.22
N GLN A 239 9.66 -19.68 -11.50
CA GLN A 239 10.73 -19.56 -12.48
C GLN A 239 11.20 -18.09 -12.65
N LEU A 240 10.27 -17.14 -12.69
CA LEU A 240 10.55 -15.71 -12.80
C LEU A 240 11.40 -15.19 -11.63
N LEU A 241 11.13 -15.66 -10.43
CA LEU A 241 11.77 -15.18 -9.20
C LEU A 241 13.05 -15.94 -8.81
N LYS A 242 13.48 -16.92 -9.60
CA LYS A 242 14.58 -17.85 -9.28
C LYS A 242 15.85 -17.15 -8.78
N ASP A 243 16.22 -16.03 -9.40
CA ASP A 243 17.46 -15.32 -9.11
C ASP A 243 17.24 -14.07 -8.22
N LEU A 244 16.04 -13.88 -7.67
CA LEU A 244 15.73 -12.78 -6.76
C LEU A 244 15.64 -13.28 -5.32
N PRO A 245 16.51 -12.82 -4.39
CA PRO A 245 16.34 -13.10 -2.96
C PRO A 245 15.03 -12.51 -2.45
N CYS A 246 13.98 -13.34 -2.33
CA CYS A 246 12.65 -12.85 -1.98
C CYS A 246 11.89 -13.78 -1.04
N LYS A 247 10.80 -13.26 -0.50
CA LYS A 247 9.68 -13.99 0.10
C LYS A 247 8.40 -13.56 -0.61
N ILE A 248 7.45 -14.46 -0.74
CA ILE A 248 6.20 -14.22 -1.46
C ILE A 248 5.07 -14.02 -0.45
N ASN A 249 4.30 -12.97 -0.63
CA ASN A 249 3.12 -12.66 0.16
C ASN A 249 1.88 -12.78 -0.73
N LEU A 250 1.11 -13.85 -0.57
CA LEU A 250 -0.12 -14.09 -1.30
C LEU A 250 -1.27 -13.34 -0.62
N ILE A 251 -1.94 -12.49 -1.37
CA ILE A 251 -3.06 -11.68 -0.90
C ILE A 251 -4.31 -12.17 -1.62
N PRO A 252 -5.25 -12.87 -0.95
CA PRO A 252 -6.56 -13.10 -1.53
C PRO A 252 -7.19 -11.77 -1.92
N PHE A 253 -7.73 -11.67 -3.13
CA PHE A 253 -8.36 -10.43 -3.59
C PHE A 253 -9.50 -10.03 -2.65
N ASN A 254 -9.53 -8.77 -2.25
CA ASN A 254 -10.60 -8.20 -1.43
C ASN A 254 -11.58 -7.49 -2.37
N GLU A 255 -12.82 -8.02 -2.44
CA GLU A 255 -13.84 -7.51 -3.35
C GLU A 255 -14.26 -6.08 -2.96
N PHE A 256 -14.55 -5.25 -3.95
CA PHE A 256 -15.14 -3.94 -3.79
C PHE A 256 -16.14 -3.69 -4.92
N GLU A 257 -17.08 -2.79 -4.69
CA GLU A 257 -18.16 -2.51 -5.64
C GLU A 257 -17.60 -2.11 -7.01
N GLY A 258 -18.08 -2.75 -8.06
CA GLY A 258 -17.70 -2.49 -9.46
C GLY A 258 -16.33 -3.04 -9.87
N SER A 259 -15.63 -3.79 -9.02
CA SER A 259 -14.32 -4.38 -9.35
C SER A 259 -14.39 -5.36 -10.53
N GLY A 260 -15.51 -6.12 -10.63
CA GLY A 260 -15.69 -7.17 -11.63
C GLY A 260 -14.86 -8.43 -11.37
N TYR A 261 -14.06 -8.46 -10.31
CA TYR A 261 -13.23 -9.58 -9.90
C TYR A 261 -13.82 -10.32 -8.70
N LYS A 262 -13.38 -11.56 -8.51
CA LYS A 262 -13.81 -12.42 -7.41
C LYS A 262 -12.63 -12.87 -6.56
N LYS A 263 -12.90 -13.08 -5.28
CA LYS A 263 -11.95 -13.66 -4.33
C LYS A 263 -11.64 -15.10 -4.72
N VAL A 264 -10.37 -15.46 -4.66
CA VAL A 264 -9.89 -16.82 -4.92
C VAL A 264 -10.46 -17.82 -3.88
N THR A 265 -10.77 -19.03 -4.31
CA THR A 265 -11.18 -20.09 -3.38
C THR A 265 -10.02 -20.59 -2.53
N ASN A 266 -10.29 -21.06 -1.31
CA ASN A 266 -9.25 -21.60 -0.42
C ASN A 266 -8.49 -22.77 -1.06
N THR A 267 -9.16 -23.60 -1.86
CA THR A 267 -8.55 -24.72 -2.58
C THR A 267 -7.54 -24.21 -3.62
N ALA A 268 -7.88 -23.20 -4.41
CA ALA A 268 -6.98 -22.64 -5.40
C ALA A 268 -5.80 -21.89 -4.73
N LEU A 269 -6.08 -21.13 -3.66
CA LEU A 269 -5.07 -20.45 -2.86
C LEU A 269 -4.04 -21.44 -2.28
N ASN A 270 -4.52 -22.52 -1.63
CA ASN A 270 -3.64 -23.53 -1.03
C ASN A 270 -2.80 -24.22 -2.10
N ARG A 271 -3.40 -24.63 -3.21
CA ARG A 271 -2.69 -25.23 -4.35
C ARG A 271 -1.59 -24.30 -4.88
N PHE A 272 -1.89 -23.01 -5.07
CA PHE A 272 -0.94 -22.02 -5.54
C PHE A 272 0.24 -21.85 -4.56
N ARG A 273 -0.07 -21.74 -3.26
CA ARG A 273 0.92 -21.68 -2.18
C ARG A 273 1.81 -22.93 -2.17
N ASP A 274 1.21 -24.12 -2.22
CA ASP A 274 1.92 -25.38 -2.08
C ASP A 274 2.90 -25.61 -3.25
N ILE A 275 2.55 -25.17 -4.47
CA ILE A 275 3.48 -25.17 -5.60
C ILE A 275 4.68 -24.26 -5.31
N LEU A 276 4.47 -23.03 -4.86
CA LEU A 276 5.58 -22.12 -4.56
C LEU A 276 6.47 -22.61 -3.41
N VAL A 277 5.87 -23.25 -2.40
CA VAL A 277 6.61 -23.86 -1.29
C VAL A 277 7.44 -25.04 -1.79
N SER A 278 6.90 -25.91 -2.68
CA SER A 278 7.64 -27.03 -3.28
C SER A 278 8.81 -26.56 -4.16
N GLU A 279 8.73 -25.35 -4.72
CA GLU A 279 9.82 -24.69 -5.46
C GLU A 279 10.83 -23.98 -4.54
N GLY A 280 10.69 -24.11 -3.20
CA GLY A 280 11.66 -23.61 -2.21
C GLY A 280 11.42 -22.19 -1.71
N TYR A 281 10.29 -21.55 -2.05
CA TYR A 281 9.99 -20.19 -1.59
C TYR A 281 9.41 -20.15 -0.19
N THR A 282 9.79 -19.11 0.58
CA THR A 282 9.05 -18.72 1.79
C THR A 282 7.78 -18.00 1.37
N VAL A 283 6.62 -18.61 1.64
CA VAL A 283 5.32 -18.09 1.25
C VAL A 283 4.48 -17.78 2.48
N THR A 284 3.96 -16.56 2.56
CA THR A 284 2.97 -16.15 3.55
C THR A 284 1.64 -15.89 2.85
N VAL A 285 0.54 -16.27 3.48
CA VAL A 285 -0.81 -15.93 3.04
C VAL A 285 -1.33 -14.85 3.97
N ARG A 286 -1.69 -13.70 3.39
CA ARG A 286 -2.23 -12.59 4.18
C ARG A 286 -3.66 -12.89 4.58
N THR A 287 -3.92 -12.91 5.87
CA THR A 287 -5.29 -12.92 6.39
C THR A 287 -5.92 -11.56 6.13
N THR A 288 -7.09 -11.53 5.51
CA THR A 288 -7.87 -10.29 5.37
C THR A 288 -8.17 -9.72 6.75
N ARG A 289 -7.89 -8.46 6.97
CA ARG A 289 -8.13 -7.72 8.21
C ARG A 289 -9.02 -6.51 7.90
N GLY A 290 -9.94 -6.21 8.83
CA GLY A 290 -10.85 -5.06 8.68
C GLY A 290 -11.74 -5.13 7.44
N ASP A 291 -12.17 -6.34 7.03
CA ASP A 291 -13.03 -6.53 5.85
C ASP A 291 -14.42 -5.89 6.06
N ASP A 292 -14.93 -5.97 7.29
CA ASP A 292 -16.19 -5.36 7.73
C ASP A 292 -16.22 -3.83 7.65
N ILE A 293 -15.06 -3.19 7.66
CA ILE A 293 -14.91 -1.73 7.55
C ILE A 293 -14.20 -1.30 6.26
N ALA A 294 -14.09 -2.18 5.25
CA ALA A 294 -13.39 -1.93 3.99
C ALA A 294 -11.96 -1.38 4.20
N ALA A 295 -11.20 -1.98 5.14
CA ALA A 295 -9.83 -1.58 5.48
C ALA A 295 -8.76 -2.50 4.87
N ALA A 296 -9.15 -3.51 4.10
CA ALA A 296 -8.22 -4.45 3.50
C ALA A 296 -7.44 -3.84 2.32
N CYS A 297 -6.32 -4.48 1.96
CA CYS A 297 -5.50 -4.02 0.84
C CYS A 297 -6.31 -3.94 -0.46
N GLY A 298 -6.16 -2.80 -1.15
CA GLY A 298 -6.87 -2.51 -2.39
C GLY A 298 -8.28 -1.93 -2.22
N GLN A 299 -8.83 -1.87 -0.99
CA GLN A 299 -10.17 -1.34 -0.71
C GLN A 299 -10.20 0.13 -0.31
N LEU A 300 -9.05 0.74 0.04
CA LEU A 300 -9.02 2.11 0.52
C LEU A 300 -9.57 3.10 -0.51
N ALA A 301 -10.48 3.94 -0.05
CA ALA A 301 -11.28 4.82 -0.87
C ALA A 301 -11.59 6.13 -0.12
N GLY A 302 -10.65 7.07 -0.12
CA GLY A 302 -10.84 8.41 0.43
C GLY A 302 -11.84 9.27 -0.36
N ASN A 303 -12.01 10.52 0.03
CA ASN A 303 -12.73 11.50 -0.77
C ASN A 303 -11.74 12.26 -1.66
N VAL A 304 -11.71 11.92 -2.94
CA VAL A 304 -10.73 12.39 -3.92
C VAL A 304 -11.38 13.31 -4.95
N ASN A 305 -10.87 14.52 -5.08
CA ASN A 305 -11.20 15.41 -6.20
C ASN A 305 -10.40 14.97 -7.45
N ASP A 306 -10.95 14.03 -8.22
CA ASP A 306 -10.25 13.36 -9.32
C ASP A 306 -9.98 14.28 -10.52
N LYS A 307 -8.70 14.59 -10.76
CA LYS A 307 -8.24 15.35 -11.93
C LYS A 307 -8.12 14.51 -13.21
N THR A 308 -8.18 13.17 -13.10
CA THR A 308 -7.96 12.24 -14.21
C THR A 308 -9.25 11.80 -14.91
N LYS A 309 -10.40 12.13 -14.34
CA LYS A 309 -11.76 11.68 -14.77
C LYS A 309 -11.94 10.15 -14.72
N ARG A 310 -11.06 9.42 -14.01
CA ARG A 310 -11.17 7.94 -13.88
C ARG A 310 -12.36 7.54 -13.02
N GLN A 311 -12.61 8.29 -11.94
CA GLN A 311 -13.76 8.04 -11.07
C GLN A 311 -15.09 8.11 -11.83
N LYS A 312 -15.26 9.13 -12.71
CA LYS A 312 -16.44 9.25 -13.54
C LYS A 312 -16.57 8.06 -14.48
N ARG A 313 -15.51 7.75 -15.25
CA ARG A 313 -15.50 6.61 -16.18
C ARG A 313 -15.78 5.27 -15.51
N PHE A 314 -15.33 5.12 -14.28
CA PHE A 314 -15.60 3.91 -13.49
C PHE A 314 -17.05 3.82 -13.05
N LYS A 315 -17.64 4.92 -12.56
CA LYS A 315 -19.07 4.99 -12.19
C LYS A 315 -19.99 4.75 -13.39
N ASP A 316 -19.70 5.38 -14.51
CA ASP A 316 -20.47 5.18 -15.76
C ASP A 316 -20.49 3.70 -16.15
N ARG A 317 -19.34 3.01 -16.09
CA ARG A 317 -19.22 1.58 -16.39
C ARG A 317 -20.02 0.69 -15.44
N ILE A 318 -20.07 1.02 -14.13
CA ILE A 318 -20.88 0.27 -13.15
C ILE A 318 -22.37 0.41 -13.47
N GLN A 319 -22.83 1.59 -13.86
CA GLN A 319 -24.23 1.84 -14.21
C GLN A 319 -24.65 1.05 -15.45
N ASP A 320 -23.75 0.90 -16.44
CA ASP A 320 -24.00 0.10 -17.65
C ASP A 320 -24.08 -1.42 -17.38
N ILE A 321 -23.53 -1.88 -16.24
CA ILE A 321 -23.52 -3.30 -15.85
C ILE A 321 -24.77 -3.68 -15.03
N GLN A 322 -25.59 -2.74 -14.57
CA GLN A 322 -26.83 -3.07 -13.86
C GLN A 322 -27.80 -3.83 -14.76
N PRO A 323 -28.40 -4.94 -14.27
CA PRO A 323 -29.20 -5.81 -15.12
C PRO A 323 -30.38 -5.05 -15.69
N VAL A 324 -30.58 -5.18 -17.01
CA VAL A 324 -31.84 -4.86 -17.68
C VAL A 324 -32.95 -5.48 -16.83
N LYS A 325 -33.84 -4.64 -16.28
CA LYS A 325 -35.06 -5.11 -15.64
C LYS A 325 -35.77 -6.00 -16.64
N VAL A 326 -35.79 -7.31 -16.38
CA VAL A 326 -36.69 -8.21 -17.06
C VAL A 326 -38.08 -7.68 -16.71
N LEU A 327 -38.72 -7.06 -17.69
CA LEU A 327 -40.15 -6.78 -17.63
C LEU A 327 -40.83 -8.14 -17.60
N ASP A 328 -41.31 -8.53 -16.41
CA ASP A 328 -42.25 -9.62 -16.28
C ASP A 328 -43.51 -9.28 -17.07
N THR A 329 -43.53 -9.67 -18.35
CA THR A 329 -44.73 -9.85 -19.11
C THR A 329 -45.33 -11.21 -18.75
N ILE A 330 -46.01 -11.25 -17.61
CA ILE A 330 -47.03 -12.28 -17.39
C ILE A 330 -48.37 -11.59 -17.63
N GLY A 331 -48.85 -11.75 -18.82
CA GLY A 331 -50.20 -11.53 -19.20
C GLY A 331 -50.69 -12.77 -19.91
N LEU A 332 -51.53 -13.54 -19.19
CA LEU A 332 -52.55 -14.53 -19.56
C LEU A 332 -52.32 -15.89 -18.95
#